data_b2cf6857193e93f579aed55cb987e63f
#
_entry.id   b2cf6857193e93f579aed55cb987e63f
#
_cell.length_a   1.000
_cell.length_b   1.000
_cell.length_c   1.000
_cell.angle_alpha   90.00
_cell.angle_beta   90.00
_cell.angle_gamma   90.00
#
_symmetry.space_group_name_H-M   'P 1'
#
loop_
_entity.id
_entity.type
_entity.pdbx_description
1 polymer ?
#
loop_
_entity_poly.entity_id
_entity_poly.type
_entity_poly.pdbx_seq_one_letter_code
_entity_poly.pdbx_strand_id
1 'polypeptide(L)'
;FIPEHGDFVAKSEKLLRAYLWSAFFTNRYENSAASRAFADYNVLKEKKKKKDFSDDNWDIVPIFNRDEYPLSNTDSLAEAGWPKSVGIEERGVLAVASYFGAYDFADNRQATFESIQHREYHHLFPDALLKEIEVKSLYAMNCSLITWKTNRVIGRKDPIEYLKERVEL
;
A
#
# COMPACT_ATOMS: atom_id res chain seq x y z
N PHE A 1 -9.28 0.47 20.09
CA PHE A 1 -8.77 -0.91 20.24
C PHE A 1 -7.43 -0.97 21.01
N ILE A 2 -6.56 0.02 20.85
CA ILE A 2 -5.22 0.03 21.49
C ILE A 2 -5.34 0.20 23.01
N PRO A 3 -4.69 -0.67 23.80
CA PRO A 3 -4.68 -0.56 25.26
C PRO A 3 -3.94 0.69 25.74
N GLU A 4 -4.35 1.24 26.89
CA GLU A 4 -3.83 2.51 27.39
C GLU A 4 -2.43 2.46 28.05
N HIS A 5 -1.81 1.30 28.28
CA HIS A 5 -0.57 1.20 29.06
C HIS A 5 0.45 0.17 28.60
N GLY A 6 1.72 0.59 28.52
CA GLY A 6 2.93 -0.24 28.57
C GLY A 6 3.13 -1.25 27.41
N ASP A 7 3.62 -2.43 27.75
CA ASP A 7 3.92 -3.52 26.79
C ASP A 7 2.72 -3.94 25.93
N PHE A 8 1.50 -3.80 26.44
CA PHE A 8 0.28 -4.09 25.70
C PHE A 8 0.06 -3.15 24.50
N VAL A 9 0.45 -1.87 24.63
CA VAL A 9 0.35 -0.91 23.52
C VAL A 9 1.24 -1.38 22.38
N ALA A 10 2.51 -1.64 22.66
CA ALA A 10 3.48 -2.06 21.65
C ALA A 10 3.07 -3.37 20.96
N LYS A 11 2.62 -4.37 21.73
CA LYS A 11 2.17 -5.66 21.18
C LYS A 11 0.90 -5.52 20.34
N SER A 12 -0.07 -4.72 20.80
CA SER A 12 -1.30 -4.48 20.03
C SER A 12 -1.04 -3.67 18.77
N GLU A 13 -0.14 -2.69 18.80
CA GLU A 13 0.29 -1.96 17.60
C GLU A 13 0.98 -2.88 16.59
N LYS A 14 1.87 -3.75 17.06
CA LYS A 14 2.54 -4.76 16.21
C LYS A 14 1.52 -5.66 15.52
N LEU A 15 0.55 -6.19 16.28
CA LEU A 15 -0.53 -7.02 15.75
C LEU A 15 -1.38 -6.27 14.72
N LEU A 16 -1.82 -5.05 15.04
CA LEU A 16 -2.64 -4.24 14.13
C LEU A 16 -1.88 -3.83 12.87
N ARG A 17 -0.58 -3.56 12.97
CA ARG A 17 0.28 -3.28 11.82
C ARG A 17 0.42 -4.51 10.92
N ALA A 18 0.68 -5.67 11.51
CA ALA A 18 0.73 -6.93 10.77
C ALA A 18 -0.62 -7.26 10.11
N TYR A 19 -1.74 -7.01 10.81
CA TYR A 19 -3.09 -7.15 10.26
C TYR A 19 -3.31 -6.24 9.06
N LEU A 20 -2.93 -4.96 9.16
CA LEU A 20 -3.06 -3.99 8.07
C LEU A 20 -2.29 -4.44 6.82
N TRP A 21 -1.02 -4.82 6.99
CA TRP A 21 -0.20 -5.30 5.86
C TRP A 21 -0.72 -6.61 5.28
N SER A 22 -1.21 -7.53 6.12
CA SER A 22 -1.84 -8.76 5.62
C SER A 22 -3.12 -8.47 4.85
N ALA A 23 -3.88 -7.43 5.21
CA ALA A 23 -5.08 -7.03 4.48
C ALA A 23 -4.76 -6.52 3.06
N PHE A 24 -3.58 -5.91 2.85
CA PHE A 24 -3.14 -5.50 1.52
C PHE A 24 -2.53 -6.66 0.71
N PHE A 25 -1.78 -7.54 1.35
CA PHE A 25 -0.92 -8.51 0.67
C PHE A 25 -1.36 -9.96 0.81
N THR A 26 -2.65 -10.18 1.07
CA THR A 26 -3.31 -11.48 0.95
C THR A 26 -4.63 -11.31 0.20
N ASN A 27 -5.14 -12.39 -0.37
CA ASN A 27 -6.44 -12.40 -1.06
C ASN A 27 -7.65 -12.50 -0.11
N ARG A 28 -7.45 -12.37 1.21
CA ARG A 28 -8.51 -12.60 2.18
C ARG A 28 -9.74 -11.72 1.97
N TYR A 29 -9.55 -10.48 1.53
CA TYR A 29 -10.64 -9.52 1.37
C TYR A 29 -11.07 -9.26 -0.07
N GLU A 30 -10.59 -10.04 -1.03
CA GLU A 30 -11.04 -9.95 -2.43
C GLU A 30 -12.53 -10.28 -2.57
N ASN A 31 -12.98 -11.28 -1.82
CA ASN A 31 -14.38 -11.70 -1.82
C ASN A 31 -14.97 -11.62 -0.41
N SER A 32 -16.24 -11.22 -0.32
CA SER A 32 -16.97 -11.17 0.96
C SER A 32 -16.24 -10.37 2.06
N ALA A 33 -15.59 -9.29 1.69
CA ALA A 33 -14.71 -8.49 2.57
C ALA A 33 -15.36 -8.15 3.91
N ALA A 34 -16.61 -7.70 3.92
CA ALA A 34 -17.31 -7.32 5.14
C ALA A 34 -17.48 -8.49 6.11
N SER A 35 -17.91 -9.66 5.63
CA SER A 35 -18.11 -10.84 6.47
C SER A 35 -16.78 -11.37 7.01
N ARG A 36 -15.75 -11.40 6.17
CA ARG A 36 -14.41 -11.85 6.56
C ARG A 36 -13.74 -10.90 7.54
N ALA A 37 -13.85 -9.59 7.31
CA ALA A 37 -13.36 -8.58 8.26
C ALA A 37 -14.09 -8.66 9.61
N PHE A 38 -15.40 -8.94 9.61
CA PHE A 38 -16.15 -9.14 10.84
C PHE A 38 -15.71 -10.41 11.60
N ALA A 39 -15.41 -11.49 10.89
CA ALA A 39 -14.85 -12.71 11.50
C ALA A 39 -13.51 -12.43 12.17
N ASP A 40 -12.58 -11.76 11.45
CA ASP A 40 -11.27 -11.39 11.98
C ASP A 40 -11.39 -10.43 13.17
N TYR A 41 -12.27 -9.44 13.09
CA TYR A 41 -12.56 -8.52 14.19
C TYR A 41 -13.03 -9.23 15.46
N ASN A 42 -13.90 -10.23 15.34
CA ASN A 42 -14.38 -10.98 16.51
C ASN A 42 -13.25 -11.72 17.22
N VAL A 43 -12.32 -12.34 16.46
CA VAL A 43 -11.15 -13.00 17.06
C VAL A 43 -10.24 -11.98 17.74
N LEU A 44 -9.95 -10.85 17.05
CA LEU A 44 -9.14 -9.76 17.62
C LEU A 44 -9.78 -9.16 18.88
N LYS A 45 -11.10 -9.05 18.91
CA LYS A 45 -11.87 -8.56 20.08
C LYS A 45 -11.74 -9.51 21.27
N GLU A 46 -11.79 -10.83 21.04
CA GLU A 46 -11.60 -11.82 22.11
C GLU A 46 -10.14 -11.83 22.61
N LYS A 47 -9.15 -11.70 21.72
CA LYS A 47 -7.75 -11.52 22.13
C LYS A 47 -7.55 -10.29 23.01
N LYS A 48 -8.19 -9.17 22.66
CA LYS A 48 -8.17 -7.96 23.49
C LYS A 48 -8.74 -8.19 24.88
N LYS A 49 -9.89 -8.86 24.98
CA LYS A 49 -10.52 -9.19 26.28
C LYS A 49 -9.60 -10.04 27.16
N LYS A 50 -8.93 -11.02 26.57
CA LYS A 50 -7.99 -11.91 27.26
C LYS A 50 -6.62 -11.28 27.51
N LYS A 51 -6.38 -10.06 26.99
CA LYS A 51 -5.06 -9.39 26.98
C LYS A 51 -3.96 -10.26 26.35
N ASP A 52 -4.32 -11.14 25.42
CA ASP A 52 -3.42 -12.05 24.72
C ASP A 52 -3.01 -11.46 23.37
N PHE A 53 -1.87 -10.78 23.34
CA PHE A 53 -1.25 -10.23 22.13
C PHE A 53 0.12 -10.87 21.85
N SER A 54 0.34 -12.08 22.39
CA SER A 54 1.57 -12.84 22.11
C SER A 54 1.66 -13.21 20.63
N ASP A 55 2.86 -13.17 20.09
CA ASP A 55 3.12 -13.51 18.68
C ASP A 55 2.80 -14.98 18.38
N ASP A 56 2.85 -15.84 19.39
CA ASP A 56 2.72 -17.30 19.28
C ASP A 56 1.31 -17.77 18.85
N ASN A 57 0.33 -16.90 18.86
CA ASN A 57 -1.08 -17.23 18.62
C ASN A 57 -1.75 -16.31 17.58
N TRP A 58 -1.00 -15.76 16.63
CA TRP A 58 -1.62 -14.89 15.61
C TRP A 58 -2.39 -15.67 14.56
N ASP A 59 -2.00 -16.89 14.27
CA ASP A 59 -2.61 -17.81 13.31
C ASP A 59 -4.10 -18.10 13.56
N ILE A 60 -4.56 -17.96 14.81
CA ILE A 60 -5.99 -18.06 15.14
C ILE A 60 -6.82 -16.91 14.55
N VAL A 61 -6.21 -15.77 14.19
CA VAL A 61 -6.87 -14.72 13.40
C VAL A 61 -6.80 -15.15 11.94
N PRO A 62 -7.94 -15.40 11.28
CA PRO A 62 -7.93 -16.06 9.97
C PRO A 62 -7.01 -15.43 8.92
N ILE A 63 -6.86 -14.10 8.92
CA ILE A 63 -5.97 -13.40 7.98
C ILE A 63 -4.49 -13.80 8.11
N PHE A 64 -4.06 -14.36 9.25
CA PHE A 64 -2.68 -14.79 9.48
C PHE A 64 -2.47 -16.29 9.19
N ASN A 65 -3.51 -17.01 8.86
CA ASN A 65 -3.37 -18.39 8.37
C ASN A 65 -2.73 -18.38 6.98
N ARG A 66 -1.43 -18.65 6.91
CA ARG A 66 -0.63 -18.57 5.67
C ARG A 66 -0.87 -19.75 4.72
N ASP A 67 -1.41 -20.85 5.20
CA ASP A 67 -1.82 -21.98 4.35
C ASP A 67 -3.06 -21.64 3.54
N GLU A 68 -3.98 -20.85 4.12
CA GLU A 68 -5.21 -20.41 3.47
C GLU A 68 -5.05 -19.04 2.77
N TYR A 69 -4.27 -18.13 3.37
CA TYR A 69 -4.04 -16.77 2.88
C TYR A 69 -2.54 -16.48 2.81
N PRO A 70 -1.82 -17.04 1.84
CA PRO A 70 -0.42 -16.76 1.64
C PRO A 70 -0.20 -15.26 1.33
N LEU A 71 0.96 -14.74 1.69
CA LEU A 71 1.36 -13.41 1.28
C LEU A 71 1.67 -13.38 -0.22
N SER A 72 1.39 -12.25 -0.84
CA SER A 72 1.82 -11.97 -2.21
C SER A 72 3.32 -12.22 -2.39
N ASN A 73 3.67 -12.87 -3.47
CA ASN A 73 5.07 -13.11 -3.82
C ASN A 73 5.62 -11.98 -4.71
N THR A 74 6.91 -12.01 -4.99
CA THR A 74 7.59 -10.99 -5.80
C THR A 74 6.97 -10.84 -7.19
N ASP A 75 6.57 -11.95 -7.82
CA ASP A 75 6.04 -11.94 -9.18
C ASP A 75 4.66 -11.28 -9.20
N SER A 76 3.76 -11.65 -8.25
CA SER A 76 2.45 -11.01 -8.13
C SER A 76 2.56 -9.51 -7.86
N LEU A 77 3.51 -9.09 -7.02
CA LEU A 77 3.75 -7.68 -6.73
C LEU A 77 4.28 -6.91 -7.94
N ALA A 78 5.15 -7.53 -8.73
CA ALA A 78 5.67 -6.95 -9.97
C ALA A 78 4.56 -6.78 -11.02
N GLU A 79 3.58 -7.69 -11.05
CA GLU A 79 2.44 -7.68 -11.97
C GLU A 79 1.23 -6.92 -11.44
N ALA A 80 1.27 -6.44 -10.18
CA ALA A 80 0.19 -5.69 -9.58
C ALA A 80 -0.25 -4.54 -10.49
N GLY A 81 -1.55 -4.48 -10.78
CA GLY A 81 -2.12 -3.59 -11.77
C GLY A 81 -2.15 -2.12 -11.35
N TRP A 82 -2.94 -1.31 -12.05
CA TRP A 82 -3.04 0.12 -11.76
C TRP A 82 -3.81 0.38 -10.45
N PRO A 83 -3.27 1.14 -9.48
CA PRO A 83 -3.85 1.30 -8.15
C PRO A 83 -5.23 1.99 -8.10
N LYS A 84 -5.63 2.63 -9.19
CA LYS A 84 -6.96 3.24 -9.34
C LYS A 84 -8.04 2.20 -9.64
N SER A 85 -7.68 1.00 -10.06
CA SER A 85 -8.58 -0.12 -10.24
C SER A 85 -8.99 -0.75 -8.90
N VAL A 86 -9.79 -1.80 -8.91
CA VAL A 86 -10.48 -2.34 -7.74
C VAL A 86 -9.56 -3.12 -6.78
N GLY A 87 -8.36 -3.48 -7.21
CA GLY A 87 -7.45 -4.33 -6.43
C GLY A 87 -6.96 -3.70 -5.12
N ILE A 88 -6.80 -4.53 -4.10
CA ILE A 88 -6.29 -4.11 -2.79
C ILE A 88 -4.76 -4.10 -2.81
N GLU A 89 -4.15 -5.10 -3.45
CA GLU A 89 -2.70 -5.28 -3.53
C GLU A 89 -2.01 -4.10 -4.21
N GLU A 90 -2.58 -3.59 -5.30
CA GLU A 90 -2.08 -2.43 -6.03
C GLU A 90 -2.02 -1.17 -5.16
N ARG A 91 -3.04 -0.98 -4.31
CA ARG A 91 -3.05 0.09 -3.32
C ARG A 91 -2.06 -0.15 -2.21
N GLY A 92 -1.82 -1.42 -1.86
CA GLY A 92 -0.79 -1.83 -0.91
C GLY A 92 0.60 -1.41 -1.35
N VAL A 93 0.94 -1.58 -2.63
CA VAL A 93 2.23 -1.13 -3.20
C VAL A 93 2.42 0.39 -2.99
N LEU A 94 1.41 1.21 -3.28
CA LEU A 94 1.48 2.65 -3.01
C LEU A 94 1.53 2.98 -1.52
N ALA A 95 0.83 2.22 -0.68
CA ALA A 95 0.86 2.41 0.76
C ALA A 95 2.26 2.14 1.33
N VAL A 96 2.99 1.14 0.80
CA VAL A 96 4.39 0.87 1.15
C VAL A 96 5.27 2.07 0.79
N ALA A 97 5.17 2.59 -0.44
CA ALA A 97 5.93 3.75 -0.87
C ALA A 97 5.67 4.96 0.06
N SER A 98 4.41 5.23 0.38
CA SER A 98 4.03 6.30 1.30
C SER A 98 4.55 6.08 2.72
N TYR A 99 4.53 4.84 3.22
CA TYR A 99 5.02 4.48 4.54
C TYR A 99 6.53 4.70 4.68
N PHE A 100 7.30 4.43 3.63
CA PHE A 100 8.75 4.70 3.58
C PHE A 100 9.09 6.15 3.24
N GLY A 101 8.13 7.05 3.17
CA GLY A 101 8.36 8.47 3.04
C GLY A 101 8.46 8.95 1.59
N ALA A 102 7.50 8.58 0.75
CA ALA A 102 7.41 9.08 -0.61
C ALA A 102 7.37 10.61 -0.66
N TYR A 103 8.05 11.18 -1.66
CA TYR A 103 8.09 12.61 -1.94
C TYR A 103 7.48 12.91 -3.32
N ASP A 104 6.91 14.10 -3.43
CA ASP A 104 6.45 14.62 -4.73
C ASP A 104 7.63 15.05 -5.60
N PHE A 105 7.62 14.64 -6.85
CA PHE A 105 8.74 14.92 -7.78
C PHE A 105 8.93 16.41 -8.10
N ALA A 106 7.92 17.25 -7.96
CA ALA A 106 8.02 18.64 -8.36
C ALA A 106 8.43 19.57 -7.22
N ASP A 107 7.95 19.34 -6.02
CA ASP A 107 8.15 20.25 -4.90
C ASP A 107 8.88 19.64 -3.72
N ASN A 108 9.29 18.38 -3.85
CA ASN A 108 10.00 17.61 -2.83
C ASN A 108 9.25 17.58 -1.47
N ARG A 109 7.94 17.73 -1.48
CA ARG A 109 7.12 17.63 -0.27
C ARG A 109 6.80 16.18 0.03
N GLN A 110 6.95 15.81 1.28
CA GLN A 110 6.59 14.47 1.74
C GLN A 110 5.10 14.20 1.53
N ALA A 111 4.78 12.98 1.10
CA ALA A 111 3.42 12.50 1.00
C ALA A 111 2.87 12.24 2.40
N THR A 112 2.11 13.18 2.95
CA THR A 112 1.38 13.06 4.21
C THR A 112 -0.07 12.66 3.95
N PHE A 113 -0.79 12.24 5.00
CA PHE A 113 -2.22 11.93 4.88
C PHE A 113 -3.00 13.10 4.26
N GLU A 114 -2.76 14.33 4.69
CA GLU A 114 -3.43 15.53 4.19
C GLU A 114 -3.08 15.81 2.72
N SER A 115 -1.82 15.61 2.34
CA SER A 115 -1.37 15.88 0.96
C SER A 115 -1.78 14.78 -0.02
N ILE A 116 -1.92 13.52 0.42
CA ILE A 116 -2.31 12.40 -0.44
C ILE A 116 -3.74 12.52 -0.96
N GLN A 117 -4.66 13.09 -0.18
CA GLN A 117 -6.07 13.21 -0.56
C GLN A 117 -6.30 13.98 -1.86
N HIS A 118 -5.38 14.86 -2.24
CA HIS A 118 -5.45 15.70 -3.43
C HIS A 118 -4.42 15.32 -4.49
N ARG A 119 -3.82 14.12 -4.39
CA ARG A 119 -2.82 13.65 -5.34
C ARG A 119 -3.44 12.88 -6.48
N GLU A 120 -2.79 13.00 -7.63
CA GLU A 120 -3.14 12.26 -8.84
C GLU A 120 -2.23 11.05 -9.00
N TYR A 121 -2.79 9.98 -9.58
CA TYR A 121 -2.03 8.80 -10.00
C TYR A 121 -1.31 9.14 -11.30
N HIS A 122 -0.01 9.10 -11.28
CA HIS A 122 0.84 9.45 -12.41
C HIS A 122 1.76 8.29 -12.80
N HIS A 123 1.94 8.08 -14.10
CA HIS A 123 2.91 7.13 -14.61
C HIS A 123 4.32 7.67 -14.44
N LEU A 124 5.21 6.91 -13.79
CA LEU A 124 6.65 7.21 -13.75
C LEU A 124 7.23 7.21 -15.16
N PHE A 125 6.93 6.16 -15.90
CA PHE A 125 7.24 6.05 -17.32
C PHE A 125 5.96 6.25 -18.12
N PRO A 126 5.85 7.34 -18.92
CA PRO A 126 4.64 7.67 -19.65
C PRO A 126 4.10 6.53 -20.51
N ASP A 127 2.78 6.37 -20.54
CA ASP A 127 2.10 5.35 -21.32
C ASP A 127 2.47 5.38 -22.82
N ALA A 128 2.64 6.59 -23.37
CA ALA A 128 3.06 6.75 -24.76
C ALA A 128 4.44 6.16 -25.04
N LEU A 129 5.40 6.40 -24.14
CA LEU A 129 6.76 5.88 -24.26
C LEU A 129 6.79 4.36 -24.15
N LEU A 130 6.08 3.79 -23.17
CA LEU A 130 6.04 2.34 -22.97
C LEU A 130 5.33 1.60 -24.12
N LYS A 131 4.31 2.21 -24.72
CA LYS A 131 3.64 1.67 -25.91
C LYS A 131 4.57 1.57 -27.14
N GLU A 132 5.50 2.49 -27.31
CA GLU A 132 6.47 2.44 -28.41
C GLU A 132 7.39 1.21 -28.34
N ILE A 133 7.62 0.69 -27.14
CA ILE A 133 8.44 -0.49 -26.87
C ILE A 133 7.61 -1.73 -26.46
N GLU A 134 6.31 -1.68 -26.71
CA GLU A 134 5.36 -2.77 -26.43
C GLU A 134 5.33 -3.24 -24.96
N VAL A 135 5.63 -2.33 -24.02
CA VAL A 135 5.59 -2.58 -22.57
C VAL A 135 4.28 -2.07 -21.98
N LYS A 136 3.63 -2.89 -21.16
CA LYS A 136 2.42 -2.50 -20.43
C LYS A 136 2.75 -1.40 -19.41
N SER A 137 1.99 -0.31 -19.41
CA SER A 137 2.20 0.84 -18.54
C SER A 137 1.43 0.76 -17.22
N LEU A 138 0.33 0.01 -17.17
CA LEU A 138 -0.64 -0.01 -16.07
C LEU A 138 -0.22 -0.98 -14.95
N TYR A 139 0.93 -0.71 -14.33
CA TYR A 139 1.43 -1.40 -13.15
C TYR A 139 1.51 -0.47 -11.94
N ALA A 140 1.28 -1.01 -10.75
CA ALA A 140 1.43 -0.28 -9.49
C ALA A 140 2.87 0.24 -9.30
N MET A 141 3.86 -0.53 -9.73
CA MET A 141 5.28 -0.14 -9.69
C MET A 141 5.62 1.02 -10.64
N ASN A 142 4.78 1.26 -11.66
CA ASN A 142 4.90 2.42 -12.55
C ASN A 142 4.04 3.61 -12.10
N CYS A 143 3.50 3.55 -10.89
CA CYS A 143 2.60 4.57 -10.38
C CYS A 143 3.25 5.39 -9.26
N SER A 144 3.14 6.70 -9.35
CA SER A 144 3.50 7.64 -8.30
C SER A 144 2.31 8.55 -7.97
N LEU A 145 2.24 8.96 -6.70
CA LEU A 145 1.27 9.95 -6.25
C LEU A 145 1.90 11.33 -6.32
N ILE A 146 1.41 12.17 -7.21
CA ILE A 146 1.92 13.53 -7.41
C ILE A 146 0.80 14.57 -7.30
N THR A 147 1.17 15.83 -7.02
CA THR A 147 0.17 16.90 -7.02
C THR A 147 -0.32 17.18 -8.46
N TRP A 148 -1.51 17.74 -8.56
CA TRP A 148 -2.06 18.20 -9.82
C TRP A 148 -1.12 19.17 -10.56
N LYS A 149 -0.46 20.06 -9.81
CA LYS A 149 0.51 21.00 -10.36
C LYS A 149 1.71 20.27 -10.98
N THR A 150 2.26 19.30 -10.28
CA THR A 150 3.35 18.45 -10.75
C THR A 150 2.96 17.71 -12.02
N ASN A 151 1.78 17.11 -12.05
CA ASN A 151 1.29 16.37 -13.20
C ASN A 151 1.26 17.24 -14.48
N ARG A 152 0.84 18.48 -14.36
CA ARG A 152 0.84 19.44 -15.48
C ARG A 152 2.24 19.86 -15.94
N VAL A 153 3.18 20.02 -15.01
CA VAL A 153 4.56 20.41 -15.32
C VAL A 153 5.30 19.28 -16.03
N ILE A 154 5.13 18.05 -15.55
CA ILE A 154 5.75 16.84 -16.15
C ILE A 154 5.14 16.55 -17.53
N GLY A 155 3.80 16.53 -17.63
CA GLY A 155 3.09 16.25 -18.86
C GLY A 155 3.52 14.92 -19.50
N ARG A 156 4.12 15.00 -20.71
CA ARG A 156 4.59 13.84 -21.49
C ARG A 156 6.12 13.79 -21.61
N LYS A 157 6.84 14.52 -20.76
CA LYS A 157 8.31 14.52 -20.79
C LYS A 157 8.86 13.13 -20.51
N ASP A 158 10.01 12.85 -21.09
CA ASP A 158 10.80 11.66 -20.76
C ASP A 158 11.18 11.69 -19.26
N PRO A 159 11.02 10.57 -18.52
CA PRO A 159 11.38 10.52 -17.10
C PRO A 159 12.81 10.92 -16.80
N ILE A 160 13.76 10.57 -17.67
CA ILE A 160 15.16 10.94 -17.51
C ILE A 160 15.34 12.45 -17.62
N GLU A 161 14.63 13.11 -18.52
CA GLU A 161 14.69 14.57 -18.71
C GLU A 161 14.14 15.30 -17.48
N TYR A 162 12.92 15.00 -17.05
CA TYR A 162 12.32 15.72 -15.92
C TYR A 162 13.00 15.41 -14.58
N LEU A 163 13.58 14.21 -14.41
CA LEU A 163 14.37 13.89 -13.22
C LEU A 163 15.70 14.63 -13.20
N LYS A 164 16.38 14.78 -14.35
CA LYS A 164 17.61 15.61 -14.45
C LYS A 164 17.31 17.06 -14.09
N GLU A 165 16.22 17.65 -14.61
CA GLU A 165 15.79 19.01 -14.26
C GLU A 165 15.60 19.21 -12.75
N ARG A 166 15.43 18.12 -11.95
CA ARG A 166 15.23 18.16 -10.50
C ARG A 166 16.52 18.00 -9.70
N VAL A 167 17.51 17.31 -10.24
CA VAL A 167 18.82 17.13 -9.57
C VAL A 167 19.64 18.42 -9.64
N GLU A 168 19.36 19.28 -10.62
CA GLU A 168 20.06 20.57 -10.80
C GLU A 168 19.47 21.71 -9.96
N LEU A 169 18.41 21.45 -9.17
CA LEU A 169 17.78 22.38 -8.22
C LEU A 169 18.14 22.04 -6.78
#